data_124793609210545a13bf8a8c014a846f
#
_entry.id   124793609210545a13bf8a8c014a846f
#
_cell.length_a   1.000
_cell.length_b   1.000
_cell.length_c   1.000
_cell.angle_alpha   90.00
_cell.angle_beta   90.00
_cell.angle_gamma   90.00
#
_symmetry.space_group_name_H-M   'P 1'
#
loop_
_entity.id
_entity.type
_entity.pdbx_description
1 polymer ?
#
loop_
_entity_poly.entity_id
_entity_poly.type
_entity_poly.pdbx_seq_one_letter_code
_entity_poly.pdbx_strand_id
1 'polypeptide(L)'
;MKKMLFFLILFPGLIRAESPNGWTNITDHAADPTGRIKCTEIINNLIETMAGKGGGTLFFPAGTFLTGPVILKSNITLYLDAGSVIKFSDDFDDYLPMVQSRWEDVRVKNFKSQIYAYQCENIAIRGDGHLEGQGKKWWDFMRSVNSKQPVNNKWQEIFKKENTDLLAKNAYISTKNNFLRPPMVTTYECKNVLIEGVSFSNPPFWTIMPAFSDNITITGITIENPGNSPNTDGIDPSSCRNVHISNCHITVGDDCIVIKSGRDEDGRAAGMPTENITITNCTMLKGHGGVVIGSEMSGGVKRVTISNCVFEGTDIGIRIKTMRGRGGLVEDIRVSNVTMFNILNEGILITLRYQPTQPETLSERTPAVSNVQLSNINIRGAMRPIAVYGLEERDVMQISFNDLSIFSRKGILLENANGAAFHDIKMTISEGSPLEAKDSKKINWDMISVSMPLDDVPYLKLMNCKDVKVTNCYQTEPIKIFLSEDEKCDGIYMVNNILPGTVLLNNSKGKNIVTQNNITGKLF
;
A
#
# COMPACT_ATOMS: atom_id res chain seq x y z
N MET A 1 26.25 10.69 80.14
CA MET A 1 26.81 10.64 78.76
C MET A 1 25.75 10.07 77.85
N LYS A 2 24.98 10.94 77.12
CA LYS A 2 23.97 10.50 76.12
C LYS A 2 24.67 10.39 74.77
N LYS A 3 24.67 9.18 74.21
CA LYS A 3 25.14 8.95 72.85
C LYS A 3 24.04 9.35 71.87
N MET A 4 24.30 10.33 71.05
CA MET A 4 23.44 10.80 69.97
C MET A 4 23.75 9.93 68.72
N LEU A 5 22.77 9.14 68.28
CA LEU A 5 22.84 8.31 67.09
C LEU A 5 22.47 9.16 65.89
N PHE A 6 23.41 9.45 65.01
CA PHE A 6 23.15 10.09 63.71
C PHE A 6 22.63 9.05 62.75
N PHE A 7 21.38 9.16 62.32
CA PHE A 7 20.83 8.44 61.17
C PHE A 7 21.26 9.14 59.88
N LEU A 8 22.15 8.49 59.15
CA LEU A 8 22.48 8.93 57.78
C LEU A 8 21.35 8.44 56.85
N ILE A 9 20.47 9.35 56.38
CA ILE A 9 19.48 9.05 55.35
C ILE A 9 20.24 9.06 54.03
N LEU A 10 20.54 7.88 53.52
CA LEU A 10 20.96 7.68 52.13
C LEU A 10 19.75 7.95 51.23
N PHE A 11 19.73 9.07 50.57
CA PHE A 11 18.85 9.24 49.39
C PHE A 11 19.32 8.29 48.30
N PRO A 12 18.44 7.41 47.77
CA PRO A 12 18.81 6.67 46.59
C PRO A 12 19.00 7.68 45.45
N GLY A 13 20.24 7.87 45.05
CA GLY A 13 20.55 8.64 43.85
C GLY A 13 19.80 7.96 42.68
N LEU A 14 18.91 8.70 42.06
CA LEU A 14 18.34 8.34 40.76
C LEU A 14 19.52 8.03 39.82
N ILE A 15 19.70 6.76 39.48
CA ILE A 15 20.60 6.35 38.39
C ILE A 15 20.01 6.96 37.12
N ARG A 16 20.52 8.10 36.70
CA ARG A 16 20.23 8.68 35.39
C ARG A 16 20.90 7.75 34.36
N ALA A 17 20.11 7.26 33.41
CA ALA A 17 20.66 6.66 32.20
C ALA A 17 21.49 7.75 31.49
N GLU A 18 22.81 7.55 31.42
CA GLU A 18 23.68 8.46 30.68
C GLU A 18 23.40 8.31 29.19
N SER A 19 23.13 9.43 28.51
CA SER A 19 23.05 9.43 27.04
C SER A 19 24.43 9.11 26.46
N PRO A 20 24.49 8.43 25.29
CA PRO A 20 25.74 8.30 24.57
C PRO A 20 26.42 9.65 24.37
N ASN A 21 27.76 9.70 24.46
CA ASN A 21 28.51 10.94 24.33
C ASN A 21 28.13 11.70 23.04
N GLY A 22 27.70 12.95 23.21
CA GLY A 22 27.30 13.83 22.10
C GLY A 22 25.80 13.85 21.77
N TRP A 23 24.96 13.08 22.47
CA TRP A 23 23.50 13.12 22.31
C TRP A 23 22.85 14.04 23.35
N THR A 24 21.79 14.73 22.97
CA THR A 24 21.00 15.58 23.85
C THR A 24 19.86 14.77 24.47
N ASN A 25 19.96 14.46 25.76
CA ASN A 25 18.90 13.76 26.48
C ASN A 25 17.79 14.74 26.88
N ILE A 26 16.55 14.51 26.44
CA ILE A 26 15.42 15.43 26.70
C ILE A 26 15.10 15.57 28.19
N THR A 27 15.36 14.55 29.02
CA THR A 27 15.11 14.62 30.47
C THR A 27 16.08 15.56 31.19
N ASP A 28 17.26 15.83 30.62
CA ASP A 28 18.19 16.84 31.16
C ASP A 28 17.69 18.27 30.96
N HIS A 29 16.67 18.42 30.10
CA HIS A 29 15.99 19.70 29.82
C HIS A 29 14.57 19.75 30.41
N ALA A 30 14.32 19.02 31.48
CA ALA A 30 13.06 18.97 32.23
C ALA A 30 11.84 18.43 31.46
N ALA A 31 12.04 17.61 30.40
CA ALA A 31 10.93 16.89 29.79
C ALA A 31 10.37 15.84 30.77
N ASP A 32 9.04 15.80 30.90
CA ASP A 32 8.34 14.89 31.80
C ASP A 32 8.25 13.49 31.20
N PRO A 33 8.93 12.46 31.77
CA PRO A 33 8.87 11.09 31.27
C PRO A 33 7.65 10.30 31.77
N THR A 34 6.70 10.95 32.45
CA THR A 34 5.50 10.28 32.97
C THR A 34 4.29 10.39 32.05
N GLY A 35 4.39 11.18 30.97
CA GLY A 35 3.31 11.41 30.01
C GLY A 35 2.16 12.27 30.51
N ARG A 36 2.36 13.05 31.58
CA ARG A 36 1.32 13.91 32.18
C ARG A 36 1.43 15.37 31.73
N ILE A 37 2.65 15.84 31.49
CA ILE A 37 2.93 17.21 31.08
C ILE A 37 3.40 17.22 29.62
N LYS A 38 2.84 18.13 28.80
CA LYS A 38 3.26 18.26 27.41
C LYS A 38 4.70 18.77 27.30
N CYS A 39 5.54 18.05 26.58
CA CYS A 39 6.94 18.39 26.32
C CYS A 39 7.16 19.09 24.97
N THR A 40 6.10 19.51 24.28
CA THR A 40 6.14 20.00 22.88
C THR A 40 7.14 21.15 22.70
N GLU A 41 7.09 22.16 23.55
CA GLU A 41 8.00 23.32 23.49
C GLU A 41 9.45 22.90 23.73
N ILE A 42 9.69 22.05 24.74
CA ILE A 42 11.02 21.54 25.07
C ILE A 42 11.63 20.82 23.88
N ILE A 43 10.87 19.86 23.29
CA ILE A 43 11.32 19.06 22.15
C ILE A 43 11.65 19.96 20.95
N ASN A 44 10.72 20.84 20.56
CA ASN A 44 10.92 21.69 19.39
C ASN A 44 12.02 22.74 19.58
N ASN A 45 12.17 23.32 20.77
CA ASN A 45 13.25 24.25 21.08
C ASN A 45 14.63 23.58 21.07
N LEU A 46 14.72 22.32 21.54
CA LEU A 46 15.96 21.53 21.44
C LEU A 46 16.29 21.23 19.98
N ILE A 47 15.32 20.80 19.18
CA ILE A 47 15.52 20.55 17.74
C ILE A 47 16.01 21.82 17.04
N GLU A 48 15.39 22.98 17.30
CA GLU A 48 15.80 24.26 16.70
C GLU A 48 17.21 24.66 17.12
N THR A 49 17.54 24.50 18.42
CA THR A 49 18.87 24.80 18.95
C THR A 49 19.94 23.88 18.34
N MET A 50 19.66 22.60 18.23
CA MET A 50 20.57 21.62 17.64
C MET A 50 20.78 21.88 16.15
N ALA A 51 19.70 22.14 15.40
CA ALA A 51 19.77 22.47 13.99
C ALA A 51 20.61 23.74 13.73
N GLY A 52 20.46 24.77 14.57
CA GLY A 52 21.30 25.99 14.52
C GLY A 52 22.80 25.75 14.78
N LYS A 53 23.15 24.60 15.38
CA LYS A 53 24.54 24.15 15.60
C LYS A 53 25.04 23.13 14.57
N GLY A 54 24.26 22.87 13.53
CA GLY A 54 24.60 21.94 12.46
C GLY A 54 23.92 20.58 12.55
N GLY A 55 23.13 20.30 13.59
CA GLY A 55 22.37 19.06 13.78
C GLY A 55 22.73 18.30 15.05
N GLY A 56 22.23 17.08 15.18
CA GLY A 56 22.51 16.20 16.32
C GLY A 56 21.42 15.17 16.57
N THR A 57 21.60 14.40 17.65
CA THR A 57 20.65 13.36 18.08
C THR A 57 19.92 13.81 19.36
N LEU A 58 18.60 13.91 19.28
CA LEU A 58 17.72 14.09 20.43
C LEU A 58 17.34 12.71 20.97
N PHE A 59 17.77 12.42 22.19
CA PHE A 59 17.62 11.12 22.83
C PHE A 59 16.42 11.10 23.77
N PHE A 60 15.54 10.13 23.57
CA PHE A 60 14.38 9.83 24.40
C PHE A 60 14.66 8.57 25.21
N PRO A 61 15.00 8.64 26.51
CA PRO A 61 15.20 7.47 27.36
C PRO A 61 13.86 6.77 27.64
N ALA A 62 13.91 5.60 28.30
CA ALA A 62 12.70 4.90 28.74
C ALA A 62 11.76 5.85 29.54
N GLY A 63 10.48 5.85 29.17
CA GLY A 63 9.46 6.73 29.74
C GLY A 63 8.40 7.11 28.68
N THR A 64 7.35 7.81 29.10
CA THR A 64 6.30 8.30 28.21
C THR A 64 6.38 9.82 28.11
N PHE A 65 6.51 10.35 26.90
CA PHE A 65 6.63 11.77 26.61
C PHE A 65 5.40 12.25 25.86
N LEU A 66 4.48 12.94 26.56
CA LEU A 66 3.31 13.54 25.93
C LEU A 66 3.74 14.79 25.14
N THR A 67 3.36 14.87 23.87
CA THR A 67 3.72 16.00 23.01
C THR A 67 2.64 16.32 21.98
N GLY A 68 2.57 17.56 21.52
CA GLY A 68 1.95 17.95 20.25
C GLY A 68 2.89 17.61 19.08
N PRO A 69 2.74 18.30 17.94
CA PRO A 69 3.59 18.05 16.76
C PRO A 69 5.08 18.25 17.05
N VAL A 70 5.88 17.30 16.59
CA VAL A 70 7.35 17.41 16.58
C VAL A 70 7.78 17.88 15.20
N ILE A 71 8.46 19.02 15.13
CA ILE A 71 8.89 19.66 13.88
C ILE A 71 10.37 19.37 13.64
N LEU A 72 10.65 18.46 12.73
CA LEU A 72 12.03 18.11 12.36
C LEU A 72 12.71 19.22 11.54
N LYS A 73 14.00 19.31 11.69
CA LYS A 73 14.90 20.15 10.90
C LYS A 73 16.01 19.30 10.27
N SER A 74 16.72 19.87 9.33
CA SER A 74 17.85 19.18 8.68
C SER A 74 18.91 18.73 9.70
N ASN A 75 19.50 17.57 9.45
CA ASN A 75 20.55 16.95 10.26
C ASN A 75 20.11 16.56 11.69
N ILE A 76 18.82 16.33 11.91
CA ILE A 76 18.28 15.90 13.22
C ILE A 76 17.92 14.42 13.19
N THR A 77 18.38 13.71 14.23
CA THR A 77 17.95 12.35 14.55
C THR A 77 17.11 12.36 15.83
N LEU A 78 15.90 11.82 15.79
CA LEU A 78 15.17 11.39 16.98
C LEU A 78 15.59 9.96 17.29
N TYR A 79 16.16 9.72 18.45
CA TYR A 79 16.51 8.38 18.90
C TYR A 79 15.65 8.01 20.11
N LEU A 80 14.84 6.96 19.95
CA LEU A 80 13.95 6.43 20.97
C LEU A 80 14.55 5.15 21.55
N ASP A 81 14.97 5.18 22.81
CA ASP A 81 15.51 4.03 23.49
C ASP A 81 14.42 2.97 23.77
N ALA A 82 14.82 1.76 24.07
CA ALA A 82 13.88 0.70 24.47
C ALA A 82 13.04 1.15 25.68
N GLY A 83 11.70 0.99 25.57
CA GLY A 83 10.77 1.47 26.59
C GLY A 83 10.45 2.98 26.53
N SER A 84 10.98 3.70 25.55
CA SER A 84 10.56 5.09 25.26
C SER A 84 9.25 5.10 24.49
N VAL A 85 8.31 5.97 24.87
CA VAL A 85 7.04 6.20 24.19
C VAL A 85 6.87 7.68 23.92
N ILE A 86 6.80 8.08 22.66
CA ILE A 86 6.30 9.40 22.28
C ILE A 86 4.78 9.27 22.10
N LYS A 87 4.03 9.89 22.99
CA LYS A 87 2.58 9.90 22.98
C LYS A 87 2.07 11.25 22.47
N PHE A 88 1.41 11.24 21.31
CA PHE A 88 0.93 12.48 20.71
C PHE A 88 -0.37 12.96 21.35
N SER A 89 -0.52 14.27 21.47
CA SER A 89 -1.73 14.92 21.98
C SER A 89 -2.94 14.61 21.07
N ASP A 90 -4.10 14.44 21.67
CA ASP A 90 -5.37 14.34 20.97
C ASP A 90 -6.14 15.68 20.91
N ASP A 91 -5.50 16.78 21.31
CA ASP A 91 -6.01 18.13 21.19
C ASP A 91 -5.70 18.69 19.79
N PHE A 92 -6.74 18.91 18.99
CA PHE A 92 -6.60 19.39 17.62
C PHE A 92 -5.96 20.77 17.48
N ASP A 93 -6.07 21.61 18.52
CA ASP A 93 -5.47 22.95 18.52
C ASP A 93 -3.94 22.90 18.57
N ASP A 94 -3.36 21.88 19.15
CA ASP A 94 -1.90 21.70 19.14
C ASP A 94 -1.32 21.57 17.72
N TYR A 95 -2.14 21.17 16.76
CA TYR A 95 -1.73 20.92 15.37
C TYR A 95 -1.88 22.12 14.44
N LEU A 96 -2.28 23.27 14.99
CA LEU A 96 -2.32 24.56 14.29
C LEU A 96 -0.98 25.31 14.42
N PRO A 97 -0.69 26.26 13.51
CA PRO A 97 -1.40 26.58 12.28
C PRO A 97 -1.26 25.45 11.24
N MET A 98 -2.18 25.43 10.27
CA MET A 98 -2.11 24.49 9.15
C MET A 98 -0.86 24.72 8.29
N VAL A 99 -0.29 23.63 7.77
CA VAL A 99 0.95 23.61 7.00
C VAL A 99 0.75 22.93 5.65
N GLN A 100 1.71 23.08 4.74
CA GLN A 100 1.72 22.37 3.47
C GLN A 100 1.73 20.86 3.69
N SER A 101 0.78 20.16 3.08
CA SER A 101 0.60 18.73 3.22
C SER A 101 -0.08 18.13 1.98
N ARG A 102 -0.33 16.84 1.99
CA ARG A 102 -1.29 16.16 1.12
C ARG A 102 -2.39 15.52 1.94
N TRP A 103 -3.59 15.50 1.40
CA TRP A 103 -4.69 14.73 1.95
C TRP A 103 -5.37 13.94 0.84
N GLU A 104 -5.42 12.61 1.01
CA GLU A 104 -5.77 11.67 -0.06
C GLU A 104 -5.09 12.08 -1.40
N ASP A 105 -3.83 12.43 -1.30
CA ASP A 105 -2.92 12.78 -2.38
C ASP A 105 -3.26 14.05 -3.19
N VAL A 106 -4.09 14.92 -2.65
CA VAL A 106 -4.26 16.30 -3.13
C VAL A 106 -3.42 17.24 -2.27
N ARG A 107 -2.70 18.18 -2.88
CA ARG A 107 -1.93 19.21 -2.16
C ARG A 107 -2.86 20.16 -1.43
N VAL A 108 -2.73 20.25 -0.11
CA VAL A 108 -3.57 21.06 0.78
C VAL A 108 -2.72 21.74 1.86
N LYS A 109 -3.24 22.78 2.46
CA LYS A 109 -2.83 23.15 3.82
C LYS A 109 -3.72 22.40 4.80
N ASN A 110 -3.11 21.67 5.74
CA ASN A 110 -3.82 20.84 6.72
C ASN A 110 -3.14 20.96 8.09
N PHE A 111 -3.73 20.37 9.12
CA PHE A 111 -3.07 20.18 10.39
C PHE A 111 -1.64 19.64 10.21
N LYS A 112 -0.73 20.08 11.06
CA LYS A 112 0.61 19.47 11.12
C LYS A 112 0.48 17.98 11.36
N SER A 113 1.32 17.19 10.73
CA SER A 113 1.51 15.78 11.12
C SER A 113 2.11 15.70 12.52
N GLN A 114 1.94 14.57 13.17
CA GLN A 114 2.46 14.35 14.52
C GLN A 114 3.99 14.44 14.55
N ILE A 115 4.66 13.92 13.51
CA ILE A 115 6.04 14.29 13.17
C ILE A 115 6.01 14.91 11.77
N TYR A 116 6.51 16.13 11.66
CA TYR A 116 6.48 16.90 10.42
C TYR A 116 7.87 17.42 10.05
N ALA A 117 8.30 17.14 8.83
CA ALA A 117 9.50 17.70 8.23
C ALA A 117 9.15 18.34 6.88
N TYR A 118 9.61 19.56 6.64
CA TYR A 118 9.37 20.29 5.40
C TYR A 118 10.70 20.82 4.86
N GLN A 119 11.05 20.42 3.64
CA GLN A 119 12.30 20.81 2.95
C GLN A 119 13.56 20.57 3.80
N CYS A 120 13.61 19.40 4.46
CA CYS A 120 14.72 19.01 5.32
C CYS A 120 15.61 17.96 4.65
N GLU A 121 16.88 17.94 5.03
CA GLU A 121 17.84 16.93 4.59
C GLU A 121 18.45 16.19 5.80
N ASN A 122 18.82 14.91 5.60
CA ASN A 122 19.53 14.09 6.59
C ASN A 122 18.75 13.99 7.92
N ILE A 123 17.51 13.53 7.85
CA ILE A 123 16.65 13.36 9.03
C ILE A 123 16.45 11.88 9.34
N ALA A 124 16.38 11.56 10.64
CA ALA A 124 16.15 10.18 11.05
C ALA A 124 15.21 10.06 12.26
N ILE A 125 14.44 8.96 12.28
CA ILE A 125 13.68 8.48 13.44
C ILE A 125 14.17 7.05 13.68
N ARG A 126 14.83 6.79 14.80
CA ARG A 126 15.53 5.53 15.04
C ARG A 126 15.36 5.02 16.46
N GLY A 127 15.66 3.73 16.66
CA GLY A 127 15.72 3.07 17.96
C GLY A 127 14.66 1.99 18.13
N ASP A 128 14.39 1.61 19.37
CA ASP A 128 13.48 0.51 19.73
C ASP A 128 12.22 1.02 20.47
N GLY A 129 11.97 2.32 20.43
CA GLY A 129 10.84 2.95 21.12
C GLY A 129 9.55 2.90 20.30
N HIS A 130 8.51 3.51 20.87
CA HIS A 130 7.15 3.49 20.35
C HIS A 130 6.59 4.89 20.09
N LEU A 131 5.83 5.04 19.01
CA LEU A 131 5.10 6.26 18.68
C LEU A 131 3.59 5.95 18.73
N GLU A 132 2.89 6.58 19.70
CA GLU A 132 1.45 6.41 19.95
C GLU A 132 0.67 7.63 19.48
N GLY A 133 -0.12 7.47 18.42
CA GLY A 133 -0.80 8.57 17.73
C GLY A 133 -2.07 9.08 18.37
N GLN A 134 -2.67 8.35 19.32
CA GLN A 134 -3.97 8.66 19.94
C GLN A 134 -5.09 8.98 18.91
N GLY A 135 -5.13 8.24 17.80
CA GLY A 135 -6.00 8.51 16.65
C GLY A 135 -7.49 8.39 16.93
N LYS A 136 -7.90 7.72 18.01
CA LYS A 136 -9.32 7.42 18.27
C LYS A 136 -10.22 8.66 18.26
N LYS A 137 -9.80 9.76 18.87
CA LYS A 137 -10.58 11.01 18.89
C LYS A 137 -10.74 11.62 17.50
N TRP A 138 -9.71 11.49 16.66
CA TRP A 138 -9.72 11.89 15.26
C TRP A 138 -10.69 11.03 14.43
N TRP A 139 -10.72 9.71 14.65
CA TRP A 139 -11.63 8.81 13.97
C TRP A 139 -13.08 9.04 14.37
N ASP A 140 -13.33 9.24 15.66
CA ASP A 140 -14.67 9.51 16.18
C ASP A 140 -15.18 10.86 15.66
N PHE A 141 -14.34 11.88 15.61
CA PHE A 141 -14.67 13.16 15.03
C PHE A 141 -15.02 13.04 13.55
N MET A 142 -14.21 12.34 12.76
CA MET A 142 -14.48 12.09 11.34
C MET A 142 -15.81 11.37 11.14
N ARG A 143 -16.10 10.35 11.94
CA ARG A 143 -17.39 9.63 11.88
C ARG A 143 -18.56 10.55 12.21
N SER A 144 -18.43 11.45 13.16
CA SER A 144 -19.46 12.40 13.54
C SER A 144 -19.74 13.43 12.44
N VAL A 145 -18.72 13.90 11.75
CA VAL A 145 -18.85 14.88 10.64
C VAL A 145 -19.42 14.23 9.37
N ASN A 146 -19.12 12.97 9.13
CA ASN A 146 -19.69 12.19 8.02
C ASN A 146 -21.14 11.77 8.27
N SER A 147 -21.64 11.85 9.51
CA SER A 147 -23.06 11.72 9.78
C SER A 147 -23.83 12.87 9.13
N LYS A 148 -25.05 12.62 8.63
CA LYS A 148 -25.86 13.56 7.82
C LYS A 148 -26.14 14.95 8.46
N GLN A 149 -25.58 15.22 9.64
CA GLN A 149 -25.66 16.52 10.28
C GLN A 149 -24.38 17.30 10.04
N PRO A 150 -24.43 18.44 9.34
CA PRO A 150 -23.25 19.28 9.15
C PRO A 150 -22.83 19.84 10.51
N VAL A 151 -21.69 19.36 11.01
CA VAL A 151 -21.02 19.97 12.17
C VAL A 151 -20.13 21.08 11.64
N ASN A 152 -20.58 22.32 11.74
CA ASN A 152 -19.72 23.47 11.49
C ASN A 152 -18.83 23.68 12.72
N ASN A 153 -17.52 23.68 12.53
CA ASN A 153 -16.54 23.87 13.60
C ASN A 153 -15.40 24.78 13.16
N LYS A 154 -14.69 25.35 14.14
CA LYS A 154 -13.62 26.32 13.88
C LYS A 154 -12.49 25.77 12.97
N TRP A 155 -12.20 24.47 13.02
CA TRP A 155 -11.12 23.88 12.24
C TRP A 155 -11.49 23.76 10.76
N GLN A 156 -12.75 23.47 10.45
CA GLN A 156 -13.24 23.50 9.06
C GLN A 156 -13.21 24.92 8.49
N GLU A 157 -13.55 25.93 9.28
CA GLU A 157 -13.46 27.32 8.82
C GLU A 157 -12.01 27.75 8.58
N ILE A 158 -11.07 27.34 9.43
CA ILE A 158 -9.63 27.57 9.22
C ILE A 158 -9.18 26.87 7.93
N PHE A 159 -9.55 25.60 7.74
CA PHE A 159 -9.21 24.84 6.53
C PHE A 159 -9.74 25.54 5.25
N LYS A 160 -10.99 25.97 5.24
CA LYS A 160 -11.58 26.68 4.10
C LYS A 160 -10.84 27.96 3.78
N LYS A 161 -10.49 28.74 4.80
CA LYS A 161 -9.74 29.99 4.65
C LYS A 161 -8.34 29.75 4.08
N GLU A 162 -7.63 28.74 4.59
CA GLU A 162 -6.26 28.42 4.15
C GLU A 162 -6.21 27.79 2.74
N ASN A 163 -7.34 27.23 2.25
CA ASN A 163 -7.43 26.50 0.96
C ASN A 163 -8.45 27.12 -0.01
N THR A 164 -8.74 28.40 0.08
CA THR A 164 -9.79 29.07 -0.71
C THR A 164 -9.64 28.82 -2.21
N ASP A 165 -8.44 29.00 -2.79
CA ASP A 165 -8.17 28.82 -4.21
C ASP A 165 -8.27 27.35 -4.64
N LEU A 166 -7.87 26.44 -3.78
CA LEU A 166 -7.99 25.00 -4.02
C LEU A 166 -9.46 24.59 -4.05
N LEU A 167 -10.25 25.02 -3.09
CA LEU A 167 -11.68 24.70 -3.00
C LEU A 167 -12.48 25.20 -4.19
N ALA A 168 -12.07 26.33 -4.77
CA ALA A 168 -12.70 26.87 -5.99
C ALA A 168 -12.42 26.02 -7.25
N LYS A 169 -11.30 25.29 -7.28
CA LYS A 169 -10.81 24.55 -8.46
C LYS A 169 -10.95 23.04 -8.34
N ASN A 170 -10.86 22.48 -7.13
CA ASN A 170 -10.83 21.04 -6.90
C ASN A 170 -12.19 20.55 -6.37
N ALA A 171 -13.01 19.99 -7.28
CA ALA A 171 -14.32 19.47 -6.93
C ALA A 171 -14.27 18.34 -5.90
N TYR A 172 -13.21 17.53 -5.88
CA TYR A 172 -13.07 16.45 -4.90
C TYR A 172 -12.97 17.00 -3.48
N ILE A 173 -12.04 17.91 -3.23
CA ILE A 173 -11.85 18.51 -1.89
C ILE A 173 -13.05 19.38 -1.50
N SER A 174 -13.64 20.15 -2.44
CA SER A 174 -14.77 21.03 -2.15
C SER A 174 -16.05 20.29 -1.72
N THR A 175 -16.20 19.02 -2.12
CA THR A 175 -17.33 18.17 -1.70
C THR A 175 -17.10 17.47 -0.36
N LYS A 176 -15.90 17.53 0.21
CA LYS A 176 -15.59 16.94 1.50
C LYS A 176 -15.95 17.90 2.63
N ASN A 177 -17.06 17.64 3.28
CA ASN A 177 -17.48 18.39 4.47
C ASN A 177 -16.87 17.85 5.76
N ASN A 178 -15.88 16.98 5.64
CA ASN A 178 -15.27 16.28 6.75
C ASN A 178 -13.96 16.94 7.19
N PHE A 179 -13.64 16.63 8.41
CA PHE A 179 -12.40 17.03 9.06
C PHE A 179 -11.22 16.27 8.45
N LEU A 180 -10.23 17.00 7.98
CA LEU A 180 -9.06 16.44 7.30
C LEU A 180 -8.00 16.04 8.33
N ARG A 181 -7.96 14.79 8.71
CA ARG A 181 -7.00 14.22 9.68
C ARG A 181 -5.56 14.28 9.13
N PRO A 182 -4.56 14.66 9.95
CA PRO A 182 -3.16 14.63 9.50
C PRO A 182 -2.60 13.20 9.52
N PRO A 183 -1.63 12.87 8.64
CA PRO A 183 -0.80 11.69 8.82
C PRO A 183 0.01 11.74 10.11
N MET A 184 0.50 10.58 10.58
CA MET A 184 1.35 10.56 11.77
C MET A 184 2.74 11.11 11.47
N VAL A 185 3.41 10.59 10.44
CA VAL A 185 4.73 11.07 10.00
C VAL A 185 4.62 11.60 8.57
N THR A 186 4.99 12.84 8.36
CA THR A 186 5.13 13.42 7.02
C THR A 186 6.50 14.01 6.82
N THR A 187 7.18 13.58 5.76
CA THR A 187 8.38 14.22 5.24
C THR A 187 8.05 14.81 3.87
N TYR A 188 7.92 16.13 3.79
CA TYR A 188 7.47 16.84 2.60
C TYR A 188 8.65 17.57 1.93
N GLU A 189 8.96 17.23 0.68
CA GLU A 189 10.12 17.77 -0.06
C GLU A 189 11.45 17.56 0.69
N CYS A 190 11.61 16.39 1.32
CA CYS A 190 12.80 16.06 2.09
C CYS A 190 13.77 15.16 1.32
N LYS A 191 15.01 15.11 1.78
CA LYS A 191 16.06 14.28 1.19
C LYS A 191 16.86 13.54 2.27
N ASN A 192 17.25 12.28 1.99
CA ASN A 192 17.98 11.42 2.92
C ASN A 192 17.19 11.22 4.23
N VAL A 193 16.09 10.48 4.14
CA VAL A 193 15.18 10.17 5.25
C VAL A 193 15.42 8.73 5.71
N LEU A 194 15.63 8.53 7.01
CA LEU A 194 15.74 7.21 7.62
C LEU A 194 14.71 7.01 8.71
N ILE A 195 13.93 5.92 8.62
CA ILE A 195 13.04 5.45 9.71
C ILE A 195 13.41 4.00 10.02
N GLU A 196 13.90 3.73 11.25
CA GLU A 196 14.52 2.45 11.58
C GLU A 196 14.17 1.97 12.99
N GLY A 197 13.71 0.73 13.10
CA GLY A 197 13.57 -0.02 14.36
C GLY A 197 12.33 0.31 15.20
N VAL A 198 11.83 1.53 15.14
CA VAL A 198 10.71 2.02 15.95
C VAL A 198 9.37 1.36 15.60
N SER A 199 8.43 1.41 16.56
CA SER A 199 7.06 0.92 16.36
C SER A 199 6.05 2.07 16.37
N PHE A 200 4.91 1.88 15.67
CA PHE A 200 3.85 2.86 15.50
C PHE A 200 2.48 2.26 15.80
N SER A 201 1.61 3.04 16.44
CA SER A 201 0.20 2.66 16.59
C SER A 201 -0.74 3.87 16.62
N ASN A 202 -2.00 3.60 16.28
CA ASN A 202 -3.12 4.54 16.41
C ASN A 202 -2.90 5.92 15.74
N PRO A 203 -2.45 6.02 14.48
CA PRO A 203 -2.32 7.31 13.80
C PRO A 203 -3.68 7.97 13.59
N PRO A 204 -3.78 9.30 13.45
CA PRO A 204 -5.04 9.95 13.08
C PRO A 204 -5.54 9.56 11.68
N PHE A 205 -4.62 9.28 10.76
CA PHE A 205 -4.81 8.96 9.34
C PHE A 205 -3.68 8.00 8.88
N TRP A 206 -3.10 8.13 7.71
CA TRP A 206 -1.95 7.36 7.24
C TRP A 206 -0.78 7.41 8.23
N THR A 207 -0.09 6.30 8.41
CA THR A 207 0.97 6.24 9.44
C THR A 207 2.23 6.96 8.97
N ILE A 208 2.84 6.55 7.85
CA ILE A 208 4.08 7.15 7.33
C ILE A 208 3.85 7.60 5.90
N MET A 209 3.83 8.91 5.66
CA MET A 209 3.58 9.53 4.37
C MET A 209 4.75 10.45 3.95
N PRO A 210 5.82 9.92 3.36
CA PRO A 210 6.75 10.78 2.65
C PRO A 210 6.10 11.30 1.36
N ALA A 211 6.24 12.61 1.11
CA ALA A 211 5.69 13.27 -0.05
C ALA A 211 6.75 14.12 -0.75
N PHE A 212 6.86 14.00 -2.07
CA PHE A 212 7.86 14.73 -2.88
C PHE A 212 9.31 14.56 -2.39
N SER A 213 9.62 13.46 -1.72
CA SER A 213 10.90 13.23 -1.05
C SER A 213 11.79 12.26 -1.82
N ASP A 214 13.09 12.33 -1.57
CA ASP A 214 14.10 11.56 -2.30
C ASP A 214 15.06 10.85 -1.33
N ASN A 215 15.52 9.65 -1.67
CA ASN A 215 16.42 8.83 -0.88
C ASN A 215 15.86 8.52 0.51
N ILE A 216 14.89 7.63 0.54
CA ILE A 216 14.13 7.26 1.75
C ILE A 216 14.42 5.80 2.09
N THR A 217 14.79 5.54 3.32
CA THR A 217 14.94 4.18 3.85
C THR A 217 14.00 3.99 5.05
N ILE A 218 13.15 2.96 4.98
CA ILE A 218 12.26 2.55 6.07
C ILE A 218 12.55 1.07 6.33
N THR A 219 13.08 0.74 7.51
CA THR A 219 13.55 -0.61 7.77
C THR A 219 13.34 -1.05 9.22
N GLY A 220 13.01 -2.34 9.41
CA GLY A 220 12.91 -2.95 10.74
C GLY A 220 11.81 -2.38 11.63
N ILE A 221 10.82 -1.69 11.06
CA ILE A 221 9.74 -1.07 11.83
C ILE A 221 8.56 -2.01 12.03
N THR A 222 7.78 -1.74 13.06
CA THR A 222 6.49 -2.39 13.30
C THR A 222 5.37 -1.35 13.26
N ILE A 223 4.30 -1.63 12.50
CA ILE A 223 3.07 -0.82 12.48
C ILE A 223 1.92 -1.70 12.91
N GLU A 224 1.20 -1.29 13.97
CA GLU A 224 0.06 -2.03 14.50
C GLU A 224 -1.12 -1.09 14.73
N ASN A 225 -2.07 -1.07 13.80
CA ASN A 225 -3.28 -0.26 13.86
C ASN A 225 -4.51 -1.16 13.96
N PRO A 226 -5.57 -0.76 14.69
CA PRO A 226 -6.81 -1.52 14.76
C PRO A 226 -7.42 -1.74 13.36
N GLY A 227 -7.88 -2.96 13.05
CA GLY A 227 -8.46 -3.29 11.75
C GLY A 227 -9.73 -2.51 11.38
N ASN A 228 -10.37 -1.82 12.33
CA ASN A 228 -11.54 -0.95 12.10
C ASN A 228 -11.20 0.55 12.15
N SER A 229 -9.93 0.89 12.23
CA SER A 229 -9.47 2.30 12.18
C SER A 229 -9.49 2.81 10.74
N PRO A 230 -10.14 3.95 10.47
CA PRO A 230 -10.37 4.41 9.11
C PRO A 230 -9.12 5.06 8.51
N ASN A 231 -8.72 4.59 7.33
CA ASN A 231 -7.59 5.10 6.54
C ASN A 231 -6.28 5.15 7.35
N THR A 232 -6.00 4.10 8.11
CA THR A 232 -4.75 3.97 8.84
C THR A 232 -3.77 3.11 8.07
N ASP A 233 -3.55 3.50 6.80
CA ASP A 233 -2.55 2.91 5.92
C ASP A 233 -1.16 2.91 6.62
N GLY A 234 -0.32 1.95 6.27
CA GLY A 234 0.98 1.81 6.93
C GLY A 234 2.05 2.75 6.36
N ILE A 235 2.46 2.54 5.12
CA ILE A 235 3.54 3.31 4.48
C ILE A 235 3.07 3.79 3.11
N ASP A 236 3.02 5.10 2.90
CA ASP A 236 2.44 5.79 1.75
C ASP A 236 3.44 6.71 1.03
N PRO A 237 4.47 6.18 0.34
CA PRO A 237 5.32 7.04 -0.47
C PRO A 237 4.52 7.68 -1.62
N SER A 238 4.49 8.99 -1.67
CA SER A 238 3.70 9.78 -2.61
C SER A 238 4.55 10.76 -3.39
N SER A 239 4.67 10.60 -4.71
CA SER A 239 5.58 11.35 -5.58
C SER A 239 7.03 11.34 -5.06
N CYS A 240 7.50 10.17 -4.66
CA CYS A 240 8.83 9.95 -4.10
C CYS A 240 9.73 9.15 -5.04
N ARG A 241 11.02 9.27 -4.87
CA ARG A 241 11.99 8.45 -5.61
C ARG A 241 13.08 7.89 -4.71
N ASN A 242 13.67 6.77 -5.16
CA ASN A 242 14.74 6.07 -4.44
C ASN A 242 14.30 5.68 -3.03
N VAL A 243 13.24 4.86 -2.94
CA VAL A 243 12.63 4.43 -1.67
C VAL A 243 12.94 2.95 -1.42
N HIS A 244 13.49 2.67 -0.25
CA HIS A 244 13.78 1.31 0.22
C HIS A 244 12.95 0.99 1.46
N ILE A 245 12.08 -0.03 1.38
CA ILE A 245 11.25 -0.52 2.49
C ILE A 245 11.63 -1.97 2.75
N SER A 246 12.09 -2.29 3.97
CA SER A 246 12.55 -3.65 4.25
C SER A 246 12.37 -4.07 5.71
N ASN A 247 12.23 -5.38 5.94
CA ASN A 247 12.19 -5.99 7.27
C ASN A 247 11.07 -5.43 8.18
N CYS A 248 9.94 -5.02 7.59
CA CYS A 248 8.83 -4.40 8.32
C CYS A 248 7.74 -5.42 8.67
N HIS A 249 7.09 -5.23 9.83
CA HIS A 249 5.89 -5.95 10.23
C HIS A 249 4.70 -4.99 10.26
N ILE A 250 3.66 -5.27 9.47
CA ILE A 250 2.57 -4.30 9.26
C ILE A 250 1.22 -4.98 9.44
N THR A 251 0.41 -4.43 10.36
CA THR A 251 -1.00 -4.77 10.58
C THR A 251 -1.78 -3.48 10.67
N VAL A 252 -2.76 -3.26 9.78
CA VAL A 252 -3.41 -1.95 9.66
C VAL A 252 -4.90 -2.06 9.37
N GLY A 253 -5.61 -0.94 9.47
CA GLY A 253 -7.03 -0.84 9.14
C GLY A 253 -7.33 -0.46 7.69
N ASP A 254 -6.30 -0.24 6.86
CA ASP A 254 -6.41 0.02 5.40
C ASP A 254 -5.24 -0.67 4.66
N ASP A 255 -4.63 -0.10 3.65
CA ASP A 255 -3.53 -0.72 2.89
C ASP A 255 -2.21 -0.75 3.70
N CYS A 256 -1.44 -1.86 3.64
CA CYS A 256 -0.20 -1.99 4.43
C CYS A 256 0.95 -1.13 3.87
N ILE A 257 1.29 -1.30 2.60
CA ILE A 257 2.23 -0.43 1.87
C ILE A 257 1.52 0.00 0.60
N VAL A 258 1.38 1.31 0.39
CA VAL A 258 0.65 1.80 -0.78
C VAL A 258 1.40 2.93 -1.48
N ILE A 259 1.77 2.68 -2.73
CA ILE A 259 2.55 3.59 -3.57
C ILE A 259 1.60 4.55 -4.28
N LYS A 260 1.76 5.84 -4.06
CA LYS A 260 0.90 6.90 -4.59
C LYS A 260 1.74 7.97 -5.32
N SER A 261 1.09 8.78 -6.17
CA SER A 261 1.76 9.88 -6.90
C SER A 261 0.79 11.00 -7.28
N GLY A 262 -0.13 11.32 -6.38
CA GLY A 262 -1.10 12.40 -6.56
C GLY A 262 -2.42 11.95 -7.19
N ARG A 263 -3.46 12.74 -6.94
CA ARG A 263 -4.84 12.49 -7.36
C ARG A 263 -5.25 13.41 -8.51
N ASP A 264 -5.82 12.81 -9.55
CA ASP A 264 -6.52 13.49 -10.65
C ASP A 264 -5.69 14.63 -11.28
N GLU A 265 -6.28 15.79 -11.51
CA GLU A 265 -5.61 16.94 -12.10
C GLU A 265 -4.43 17.44 -11.25
N ASP A 266 -4.56 17.45 -9.91
CA ASP A 266 -3.49 17.88 -9.02
C ASP A 266 -2.25 16.99 -9.15
N GLY A 267 -2.44 15.67 -9.22
CA GLY A 267 -1.36 14.72 -9.43
C GLY A 267 -0.71 14.84 -10.81
N ARG A 268 -1.53 14.97 -11.87
CA ARG A 268 -1.00 15.18 -13.23
C ARG A 268 -0.26 16.50 -13.35
N ALA A 269 -0.78 17.58 -12.76
CA ALA A 269 -0.12 18.89 -12.77
C ALA A 269 1.20 18.90 -11.96
N ALA A 270 1.30 18.13 -10.88
CA ALA A 270 2.54 17.94 -10.16
C ALA A 270 3.59 17.23 -11.03
N GLY A 271 3.17 16.30 -11.90
CA GLY A 271 4.01 15.63 -12.90
C GLY A 271 5.19 14.84 -12.30
N MET A 272 5.10 14.47 -11.01
CA MET A 272 6.18 13.80 -10.31
C MET A 272 5.77 12.35 -9.98
N PRO A 273 6.33 11.36 -10.69
CA PRO A 273 6.04 9.96 -10.43
C PRO A 273 6.65 9.49 -9.11
N THR A 274 6.13 8.38 -8.59
CA THR A 274 6.84 7.58 -7.59
C THR A 274 7.63 6.50 -8.30
N GLU A 275 8.95 6.48 -8.09
CA GLU A 275 9.85 5.64 -8.90
C GLU A 275 11.09 5.15 -8.14
N ASN A 276 11.69 4.06 -8.64
CA ASN A 276 12.87 3.41 -8.05
C ASN A 276 12.56 2.91 -6.63
N ILE A 277 11.56 2.05 -6.49
CA ILE A 277 11.09 1.55 -5.20
C ILE A 277 11.50 0.09 -5.02
N THR A 278 12.04 -0.25 -3.87
CA THR A 278 12.23 -1.65 -3.46
C THR A 278 11.48 -1.94 -2.17
N ILE A 279 10.69 -3.03 -2.16
CA ILE A 279 9.99 -3.55 -0.97
C ILE A 279 10.43 -5.00 -0.79
N THR A 280 11.06 -5.32 0.34
CA THR A 280 11.59 -6.68 0.54
C THR A 280 11.56 -7.13 2.00
N ASN A 281 11.46 -8.45 2.23
CA ASN A 281 11.52 -9.07 3.55
C ASN A 281 10.46 -8.51 4.53
N CYS A 282 9.27 -8.16 4.04
CA CYS A 282 8.21 -7.60 4.86
C CYS A 282 7.08 -8.62 5.10
N THR A 283 6.44 -8.51 6.26
CA THR A 283 5.27 -9.30 6.64
C THR A 283 4.07 -8.36 6.80
N MET A 284 3.00 -8.59 6.02
CA MET A 284 1.75 -7.86 6.06
C MET A 284 0.67 -8.78 6.65
N LEU A 285 0.16 -8.42 7.83
CA LEU A 285 -0.83 -9.20 8.57
C LEU A 285 -2.12 -8.39 8.68
N LYS A 286 -3.15 -8.73 7.91
CA LYS A 286 -4.40 -7.96 7.80
C LYS A 286 -4.20 -6.62 7.09
N GLY A 287 -5.31 -5.99 6.72
CA GLY A 287 -5.35 -4.74 5.95
C GLY A 287 -6.07 -4.94 4.62
N HIS A 288 -6.44 -3.84 3.95
CA HIS A 288 -7.18 -3.90 2.67
C HIS A 288 -6.28 -4.33 1.49
N GLY A 289 -4.97 -4.21 1.61
CA GLY A 289 -4.01 -4.70 0.64
C GLY A 289 -2.62 -4.89 1.22
N GLY A 290 -1.89 -5.93 0.80
CA GLY A 290 -0.52 -6.17 1.23
C GLY A 290 0.43 -5.12 0.65
N VAL A 291 0.65 -5.15 -0.68
CA VAL A 291 1.32 -4.06 -1.41
C VAL A 291 0.39 -3.55 -2.50
N VAL A 292 0.15 -2.25 -2.48
CA VAL A 292 -0.83 -1.58 -3.31
C VAL A 292 -0.17 -0.48 -4.14
N ILE A 293 -0.62 -0.28 -5.37
CA ILE A 293 -0.31 0.88 -6.20
C ILE A 293 -1.63 1.61 -6.47
N GLY A 294 -1.70 2.88 -6.07
CA GLY A 294 -2.89 3.71 -6.27
C GLY A 294 -3.90 3.66 -5.10
N SER A 295 -5.15 4.14 -5.32
CA SER A 295 -5.72 4.65 -6.58
C SER A 295 -5.14 6.00 -7.03
N GLU A 296 -4.54 6.75 -6.15
CA GLU A 296 -3.93 8.06 -6.39
C GLU A 296 -2.55 7.90 -7.07
N MET A 297 -2.55 7.63 -8.38
CA MET A 297 -1.33 7.36 -9.17
C MET A 297 -1.19 8.29 -10.38
N SER A 298 -1.78 9.49 -10.31
CA SER A 298 -1.93 10.39 -11.45
C SER A 298 -0.60 10.99 -11.97
N GLY A 299 0.44 11.05 -11.12
CA GLY A 299 1.79 11.41 -11.53
C GLY A 299 2.60 10.25 -12.14
N GLY A 300 2.04 9.03 -12.10
CA GLY A 300 2.72 7.80 -12.57
C GLY A 300 3.44 7.04 -11.46
N VAL A 301 3.60 5.73 -11.65
CA VAL A 301 4.40 4.84 -10.77
C VAL A 301 5.22 3.92 -11.66
N LYS A 302 6.54 3.86 -11.44
CA LYS A 302 7.41 3.04 -12.29
C LYS A 302 8.67 2.53 -11.59
N ARG A 303 9.20 1.44 -12.11
CA ARG A 303 10.41 0.79 -11.58
C ARG A 303 10.26 0.41 -10.11
N VAL A 304 9.27 -0.45 -9.82
CA VAL A 304 8.98 -0.99 -8.49
C VAL A 304 9.32 -2.47 -8.45
N THR A 305 10.09 -2.87 -7.44
CA THR A 305 10.39 -4.28 -7.15
C THR A 305 9.85 -4.67 -5.78
N ILE A 306 9.08 -5.76 -5.72
CA ILE A 306 8.50 -6.33 -4.50
C ILE A 306 8.99 -7.77 -4.39
N SER A 307 9.68 -8.14 -3.29
CA SER A 307 10.23 -9.49 -3.19
C SER A 307 10.33 -10.00 -1.75
N ASN A 308 10.34 -11.34 -1.61
CA ASN A 308 10.57 -12.01 -0.32
C ASN A 308 9.59 -11.57 0.77
N CYS A 309 8.31 -11.42 0.43
CA CYS A 309 7.28 -10.95 1.35
C CYS A 309 6.26 -12.04 1.70
N VAL A 310 5.67 -11.93 2.89
CA VAL A 310 4.58 -12.79 3.36
C VAL A 310 3.35 -11.94 3.63
N PHE A 311 2.20 -12.34 3.05
CA PHE A 311 0.91 -11.71 3.29
C PHE A 311 -0.04 -12.71 3.93
N GLU A 312 -0.73 -12.31 4.99
CA GLU A 312 -1.70 -13.16 5.66
C GLU A 312 -2.94 -12.37 6.08
N GLY A 313 -4.11 -12.83 5.64
CA GLY A 313 -5.39 -12.26 6.05
C GLY A 313 -5.64 -10.84 5.55
N THR A 314 -4.94 -10.36 4.52
CA THR A 314 -5.27 -9.11 3.82
C THR A 314 -6.47 -9.32 2.90
N ASP A 315 -7.25 -8.27 2.62
CA ASP A 315 -8.35 -8.38 1.66
C ASP A 315 -7.82 -8.75 0.27
N ILE A 316 -6.73 -8.13 -0.16
CA ILE A 316 -6.04 -8.39 -1.43
C ILE A 316 -4.53 -8.50 -1.17
N GLY A 317 -3.84 -9.39 -1.87
CA GLY A 317 -2.39 -9.53 -1.72
C GLY A 317 -1.63 -8.40 -2.43
N ILE A 318 -1.44 -8.51 -3.75
CA ILE A 318 -0.86 -7.45 -4.60
C ILE A 318 -2.00 -6.75 -5.34
N ARG A 319 -2.02 -5.42 -5.27
CA ARG A 319 -3.12 -4.64 -5.85
C ARG A 319 -2.62 -3.45 -6.65
N ILE A 320 -2.96 -3.39 -7.95
CA ILE A 320 -2.85 -2.18 -8.76
C ILE A 320 -4.26 -1.68 -9.00
N LYS A 321 -4.62 -0.53 -8.44
CA LYS A 321 -5.97 0.04 -8.52
C LYS A 321 -5.94 1.46 -9.07
N THR A 322 -6.76 1.72 -10.08
CA THR A 322 -6.95 3.06 -10.65
C THR A 322 -8.32 3.17 -11.31
N MET A 323 -8.67 4.32 -11.83
CA MET A 323 -9.97 4.56 -12.49
C MET A 323 -9.87 5.73 -13.47
N ARG A 324 -10.86 5.84 -14.36
CA ARG A 324 -11.04 7.02 -15.21
C ARG A 324 -11.01 8.31 -14.37
N GLY A 325 -10.40 9.35 -14.90
CA GLY A 325 -10.15 10.60 -14.17
C GLY A 325 -8.77 10.70 -13.55
N ARG A 326 -8.17 9.58 -13.13
CA ARG A 326 -6.80 9.57 -12.59
C ARG A 326 -5.76 9.93 -13.64
N GLY A 327 -5.83 9.34 -14.84
CA GLY A 327 -4.71 9.38 -15.79
C GLY A 327 -3.46 8.67 -15.21
N GLY A 328 -2.30 9.06 -15.69
CA GLY A 328 -1.02 8.49 -15.23
C GLY A 328 -0.74 7.10 -15.79
N LEU A 329 0.49 6.64 -15.61
CA LEU A 329 0.98 5.35 -16.08
C LEU A 329 1.63 4.57 -14.93
N VAL A 330 1.22 3.31 -14.76
CA VAL A 330 1.93 2.34 -13.92
C VAL A 330 2.69 1.38 -14.82
N GLU A 331 4.00 1.33 -14.70
CA GLU A 331 4.86 0.49 -15.53
C GLU A 331 6.09 -0.04 -14.82
N ASP A 332 6.71 -1.07 -15.39
CA ASP A 332 7.94 -1.69 -14.88
C ASP A 332 7.81 -2.19 -13.44
N ILE A 333 6.76 -2.95 -13.17
CA ILE A 333 6.50 -3.56 -11.87
C ILE A 333 6.99 -5.00 -11.87
N ARG A 334 7.81 -5.37 -10.89
CA ARG A 334 8.34 -6.73 -10.70
C ARG A 334 7.98 -7.24 -9.31
N VAL A 335 7.35 -8.41 -9.26
CA VAL A 335 6.99 -9.09 -8.00
C VAL A 335 7.55 -10.50 -8.01
N SER A 336 8.27 -10.90 -6.96
CA SER A 336 8.83 -12.25 -6.90
C SER A 336 8.96 -12.79 -5.48
N ASN A 337 8.96 -14.11 -5.34
CA ASN A 337 9.17 -14.80 -4.07
C ASN A 337 8.18 -14.34 -2.99
N VAL A 338 6.88 -14.38 -3.29
CA VAL A 338 5.82 -13.94 -2.36
C VAL A 338 4.94 -15.12 -1.98
N THR A 339 4.64 -15.20 -0.69
CA THR A 339 3.70 -16.17 -0.15
C THR A 339 2.48 -15.46 0.43
N MET A 340 1.28 -15.91 0.02
CA MET A 340 0.00 -15.35 0.40
C MET A 340 -0.89 -16.41 1.05
N PHE A 341 -1.39 -16.13 2.27
CA PHE A 341 -2.28 -17.01 3.01
C PHE A 341 -3.58 -16.30 3.40
N ASN A 342 -4.71 -17.03 3.32
CA ASN A 342 -6.01 -16.55 3.81
C ASN A 342 -6.38 -15.16 3.27
N ILE A 343 -6.09 -14.93 1.99
CA ILE A 343 -6.48 -13.68 1.31
C ILE A 343 -8.00 -13.70 1.12
N LEU A 344 -8.67 -12.62 1.54
CA LEU A 344 -10.14 -12.63 1.59
C LEU A 344 -10.77 -12.55 0.19
N ASN A 345 -10.17 -11.78 -0.72
CA ASN A 345 -10.68 -11.58 -2.07
C ASN A 345 -9.68 -12.07 -3.12
N GLU A 346 -8.93 -11.19 -3.77
CA GLU A 346 -7.97 -11.57 -4.81
C GLU A 346 -6.55 -11.67 -4.28
N GLY A 347 -5.83 -12.74 -4.68
CA GLY A 347 -4.38 -12.80 -4.47
C GLY A 347 -3.66 -11.67 -5.19
N ILE A 348 -3.98 -11.47 -6.47
CA ILE A 348 -3.43 -10.43 -7.33
C ILE A 348 -4.59 -9.75 -8.07
N LEU A 349 -4.73 -8.43 -7.91
CA LEU A 349 -5.73 -7.61 -8.58
C LEU A 349 -5.08 -6.47 -9.35
N ILE A 350 -5.32 -6.42 -10.66
CA ILE A 350 -4.99 -5.26 -11.51
C ILE A 350 -6.29 -4.68 -12.05
N THR A 351 -6.67 -3.47 -11.63
CA THR A 351 -7.95 -2.88 -12.06
C THR A 351 -7.85 -1.41 -12.42
N LEU A 352 -8.39 -1.08 -13.60
CA LEU A 352 -8.63 0.29 -14.05
C LEU A 352 -10.08 0.74 -13.75
N ARG A 353 -10.83 -0.09 -13.00
CA ARG A 353 -12.25 0.10 -12.66
C ARG A 353 -12.45 0.16 -11.14
N TYR A 354 -11.56 0.85 -10.41
CA TYR A 354 -11.59 0.87 -8.94
C TYR A 354 -12.93 1.38 -8.39
N GLN A 355 -13.52 2.36 -9.06
CA GLN A 355 -14.89 2.79 -8.79
C GLN A 355 -15.68 2.86 -10.10
N PRO A 356 -16.99 2.68 -10.07
CA PRO A 356 -17.83 2.84 -11.25
C PRO A 356 -17.71 4.24 -11.86
N THR A 357 -17.36 4.31 -13.13
CA THR A 357 -17.27 5.54 -13.93
C THR A 357 -17.85 5.28 -15.31
N GLN A 358 -18.42 6.31 -15.94
CA GLN A 358 -18.91 6.19 -17.30
C GLN A 358 -17.74 6.06 -18.29
N PRO A 359 -17.88 5.28 -19.38
CA PRO A 359 -16.91 5.28 -20.47
C PRO A 359 -16.66 6.69 -21.02
N GLU A 360 -15.39 7.00 -21.31
CA GLU A 360 -14.99 8.27 -21.92
C GLU A 360 -13.95 8.03 -23.03
N THR A 361 -13.78 8.98 -23.92
CA THR A 361 -12.74 8.89 -24.95
C THR A 361 -11.36 8.95 -24.31
N LEU A 362 -10.37 8.31 -24.96
CA LEU A 362 -8.99 8.34 -24.53
C LEU A 362 -8.48 9.78 -24.37
N SER A 363 -7.92 10.07 -23.20
CA SER A 363 -7.35 11.37 -22.87
C SER A 363 -6.25 11.22 -21.80
N GLU A 364 -5.68 12.33 -21.35
CA GLU A 364 -4.77 12.38 -20.21
C GLU A 364 -5.39 11.91 -18.89
N ARG A 365 -6.73 11.81 -18.87
CA ARG A 365 -7.51 11.31 -17.72
C ARG A 365 -7.60 9.79 -17.67
N THR A 366 -7.30 9.11 -18.80
CA THR A 366 -7.39 7.66 -18.92
C THR A 366 -6.13 7.00 -18.36
N PRO A 367 -6.20 6.25 -17.26
CA PRO A 367 -5.02 5.61 -16.68
C PRO A 367 -4.52 4.46 -17.55
N ALA A 368 -3.24 4.14 -17.42
CA ALA A 368 -2.62 3.02 -18.11
C ALA A 368 -1.82 2.14 -17.13
N VAL A 369 -1.81 0.83 -17.41
CA VAL A 369 -0.97 -0.15 -16.72
C VAL A 369 -0.29 -1.02 -17.77
N SER A 370 1.04 -1.14 -17.70
CA SER A 370 1.81 -1.97 -18.61
C SER A 370 3.08 -2.54 -17.98
N ASN A 371 3.65 -3.58 -18.61
CA ASN A 371 4.91 -4.22 -18.21
C ASN A 371 4.96 -4.61 -16.72
N VAL A 372 3.99 -5.42 -16.29
CA VAL A 372 3.90 -5.99 -14.94
C VAL A 372 4.25 -7.47 -14.98
N GLN A 373 5.26 -7.89 -14.23
CA GLN A 373 5.73 -9.27 -14.20
C GLN A 373 5.72 -9.80 -12.76
N LEU A 374 5.14 -10.99 -12.58
CA LEU A 374 5.05 -11.66 -11.29
C LEU A 374 5.60 -13.09 -11.42
N SER A 375 6.45 -13.53 -10.48
CA SER A 375 7.08 -14.84 -10.54
C SER A 375 7.30 -15.47 -9.18
N ASN A 376 7.32 -16.80 -9.13
CA ASN A 376 7.52 -17.60 -7.92
C ASN A 376 6.61 -17.13 -6.77
N ILE A 377 5.31 -17.33 -6.96
CA ILE A 377 4.29 -16.88 -6.00
C ILE A 377 3.43 -18.06 -5.56
N ASN A 378 3.24 -18.17 -4.25
CA ASN A 378 2.35 -19.12 -3.63
C ASN A 378 1.10 -18.41 -3.10
N ILE A 379 -0.10 -18.81 -3.57
CA ILE A 379 -1.39 -18.24 -3.13
C ILE A 379 -2.24 -19.37 -2.54
N ARG A 380 -2.58 -19.25 -1.26
CA ARG A 380 -3.40 -20.25 -0.56
C ARG A 380 -4.58 -19.58 0.15
N GLY A 381 -5.80 -19.94 -0.26
CA GLY A 381 -7.01 -19.52 0.41
C GLY A 381 -7.57 -18.18 -0.08
N ALA A 382 -7.34 -17.81 -1.34
CA ALA A 382 -7.98 -16.64 -1.95
C ALA A 382 -9.36 -16.97 -2.52
N MET A 383 -10.28 -15.98 -2.57
CA MET A 383 -11.52 -16.11 -3.33
C MET A 383 -11.20 -16.29 -4.83
N ARG A 384 -10.26 -15.49 -5.37
CA ARG A 384 -9.74 -15.57 -6.73
C ARG A 384 -8.22 -15.33 -6.73
N PRO A 385 -7.43 -16.12 -7.45
CA PRO A 385 -5.98 -15.93 -7.39
C PRO A 385 -5.51 -14.71 -8.15
N ILE A 386 -6.08 -14.47 -9.35
CA ILE A 386 -5.70 -13.38 -10.24
C ILE A 386 -6.95 -12.80 -10.90
N ALA A 387 -7.12 -11.48 -10.84
CA ALA A 387 -8.11 -10.74 -11.60
C ALA A 387 -7.48 -9.53 -12.30
N VAL A 388 -7.81 -9.34 -13.58
CA VAL A 388 -7.36 -8.21 -14.39
C VAL A 388 -8.57 -7.55 -15.04
N TYR A 389 -8.75 -6.25 -14.79
CA TYR A 389 -9.86 -5.45 -15.33
C TYR A 389 -9.32 -4.19 -16.01
N GLY A 390 -9.18 -4.22 -17.34
CA GLY A 390 -8.94 -3.02 -18.15
C GLY A 390 -10.23 -2.21 -18.38
N LEU A 391 -10.15 -1.14 -19.15
CA LEU A 391 -11.28 -0.33 -19.63
C LEU A 391 -11.65 -0.74 -21.07
N GLU A 392 -12.87 -0.45 -21.48
CA GLU A 392 -13.29 -0.68 -22.86
C GLU A 392 -12.42 0.10 -23.85
N GLU A 393 -12.00 1.31 -23.47
CA GLU A 393 -11.14 2.18 -24.28
C GLU A 393 -9.64 1.96 -24.06
N ARG A 394 -9.24 1.21 -22.99
CA ARG A 394 -7.83 0.94 -22.70
C ARG A 394 -7.61 -0.39 -22.00
N ASP A 395 -6.95 -1.29 -22.69
CA ASP A 395 -6.54 -2.58 -22.13
C ASP A 395 -5.42 -2.40 -21.07
N VAL A 396 -5.37 -3.34 -20.11
CA VAL A 396 -4.14 -3.59 -19.36
C VAL A 396 -3.14 -4.31 -20.27
N MET A 397 -1.91 -3.82 -20.34
CA MET A 397 -0.94 -4.22 -21.35
C MET A 397 0.24 -5.01 -20.77
N GLN A 398 0.71 -6.04 -21.49
CA GLN A 398 1.99 -6.69 -21.23
C GLN A 398 2.17 -7.15 -19.78
N ILE A 399 1.30 -8.04 -19.33
CA ILE A 399 1.39 -8.65 -18.00
C ILE A 399 1.86 -10.10 -18.12
N SER A 400 2.70 -10.54 -17.17
CA SER A 400 3.17 -11.93 -17.17
C SER A 400 3.19 -12.54 -15.77
N PHE A 401 2.83 -13.81 -15.70
CA PHE A 401 2.79 -14.62 -14.49
C PHE A 401 3.57 -15.92 -14.74
N ASN A 402 4.56 -16.21 -13.90
CA ASN A 402 5.45 -17.34 -14.10
C ASN A 402 5.71 -18.06 -12.78
N ASP A 403 5.67 -19.40 -12.80
CA ASP A 403 5.90 -20.25 -11.63
C ASP A 403 4.98 -19.89 -10.45
N LEU A 404 3.68 -20.20 -10.58
CA LEU A 404 2.71 -19.96 -9.52
C LEU A 404 2.11 -21.26 -8.99
N SER A 405 2.03 -21.36 -7.65
CA SER A 405 1.30 -22.41 -6.94
C SER A 405 0.05 -21.81 -6.30
N ILE A 406 -1.12 -22.28 -6.74
CA ILE A 406 -2.39 -21.64 -6.39
C ILE A 406 -3.34 -22.65 -5.76
N PHE A 407 -3.95 -22.28 -4.64
CA PHE A 407 -5.11 -22.91 -4.04
C PHE A 407 -6.16 -21.82 -3.76
N SER A 408 -7.26 -21.81 -4.51
CA SER A 408 -8.26 -20.75 -4.44
C SER A 408 -9.67 -21.28 -4.67
N ARG A 409 -10.67 -20.45 -4.39
CA ARG A 409 -12.07 -20.84 -4.66
C ARG A 409 -12.39 -20.77 -6.16
N LYS A 410 -12.05 -19.67 -6.82
CA LYS A 410 -12.28 -19.43 -8.26
C LYS A 410 -10.99 -19.44 -9.05
N GLY A 411 -11.10 -19.50 -10.38
CA GLY A 411 -9.99 -19.43 -11.31
C GLY A 411 -9.53 -18.00 -11.65
N ILE A 412 -8.62 -17.88 -12.61
CA ILE A 412 -8.07 -16.63 -13.15
C ILE A 412 -9.10 -15.95 -14.06
N LEU A 413 -9.21 -14.62 -13.95
CA LEU A 413 -10.11 -13.81 -14.79
C LEU A 413 -9.37 -12.65 -15.44
N LEU A 414 -9.55 -12.51 -16.75
CA LEU A 414 -9.05 -11.38 -17.55
C LEU A 414 -10.21 -10.67 -18.25
N GLU A 415 -10.30 -9.37 -18.14
CA GLU A 415 -11.18 -8.51 -18.93
C GLU A 415 -10.42 -7.30 -19.48
N ASN A 416 -10.51 -7.06 -20.79
CA ASN A 416 -9.77 -5.98 -21.47
C ASN A 416 -8.27 -6.03 -21.17
N ALA A 417 -7.65 -7.18 -21.47
CA ALA A 417 -6.21 -7.41 -21.35
C ALA A 417 -5.59 -7.63 -22.73
N ASN A 418 -4.37 -7.14 -22.95
CA ASN A 418 -3.66 -7.29 -24.20
C ASN A 418 -2.18 -7.65 -23.95
N GLY A 419 -1.77 -8.85 -24.37
CA GLY A 419 -0.43 -9.37 -24.11
C GLY A 419 -0.30 -9.92 -22.70
N ALA A 420 -1.22 -10.80 -22.29
CA ALA A 420 -1.15 -11.53 -21.02
C ALA A 420 -0.49 -12.91 -21.23
N ALA A 421 0.54 -13.22 -20.46
CA ALA A 421 1.25 -14.48 -20.52
C ALA A 421 1.26 -15.19 -19.16
N PHE A 422 0.96 -16.48 -19.18
CA PHE A 422 0.98 -17.37 -18.02
C PHE A 422 1.85 -18.58 -18.34
N HIS A 423 2.81 -18.87 -17.49
CA HIS A 423 3.73 -19.97 -17.69
C HIS A 423 3.99 -20.70 -16.37
N ASP A 424 3.97 -22.03 -16.41
CA ASP A 424 4.16 -22.94 -15.26
C ASP A 424 3.26 -22.59 -14.07
N ILE A 425 1.95 -22.76 -14.25
CA ILE A 425 0.95 -22.52 -13.20
C ILE A 425 0.37 -23.83 -12.73
N LYS A 426 0.49 -24.12 -11.45
CA LYS A 426 -0.18 -25.23 -10.78
C LYS A 426 -1.33 -24.68 -9.93
N MET A 427 -2.55 -25.07 -10.25
CA MET A 427 -3.73 -24.48 -9.62
C MET A 427 -4.71 -25.55 -9.16
N THR A 428 -5.23 -25.38 -7.95
CA THR A 428 -6.40 -26.12 -7.43
C THR A 428 -7.52 -25.12 -7.17
N ILE A 429 -8.70 -25.39 -7.75
CA ILE A 429 -9.89 -24.56 -7.55
C ILE A 429 -11.07 -25.39 -7.07
N SER A 430 -12.07 -24.75 -6.49
CA SER A 430 -13.28 -25.41 -5.99
C SER A 430 -14.57 -24.99 -6.71
N GLU A 431 -14.55 -23.94 -7.53
CA GLU A 431 -15.72 -23.54 -8.32
C GLU A 431 -15.37 -22.75 -9.58
N GLY A 432 -16.22 -22.88 -10.60
CA GLY A 432 -16.13 -22.14 -11.85
C GLY A 432 -15.05 -22.63 -12.80
N SER A 433 -14.89 -21.92 -13.92
CA SER A 433 -13.83 -22.20 -14.90
C SER A 433 -12.47 -21.78 -14.33
N PRO A 434 -11.42 -22.62 -14.51
CA PRO A 434 -10.07 -22.26 -14.10
C PRO A 434 -9.53 -20.99 -14.77
N LEU A 435 -9.83 -20.84 -16.06
CA LEU A 435 -9.31 -19.79 -16.92
C LEU A 435 -10.48 -19.09 -17.64
N GLU A 436 -10.66 -17.82 -17.39
CA GLU A 436 -11.68 -17.01 -18.06
C GLU A 436 -11.06 -15.76 -18.68
N ALA A 437 -11.40 -15.47 -19.92
CA ALA A 437 -11.01 -14.21 -20.57
C ALA A 437 -12.17 -13.63 -21.36
N LYS A 438 -12.29 -12.30 -21.28
CA LYS A 438 -13.32 -11.54 -21.97
C LYS A 438 -12.73 -10.26 -22.58
N ASP A 439 -13.18 -9.92 -23.80
CA ASP A 439 -12.76 -8.68 -24.50
C ASP A 439 -11.24 -8.50 -24.51
N SER A 440 -10.48 -9.59 -24.67
CA SER A 440 -9.04 -9.64 -24.47
C SER A 440 -8.32 -10.23 -25.68
N LYS A 441 -7.01 -9.94 -25.82
CA LYS A 441 -6.24 -10.40 -26.99
C LYS A 441 -4.77 -10.67 -26.67
N LYS A 442 -4.13 -11.49 -27.52
CA LYS A 442 -2.73 -11.91 -27.39
C LYS A 442 -2.47 -12.55 -26.04
N ILE A 443 -3.28 -13.55 -25.69
CA ILE A 443 -3.16 -14.28 -24.44
C ILE A 443 -2.36 -15.56 -24.70
N ASN A 444 -1.40 -15.85 -23.85
CA ASN A 444 -0.64 -17.09 -23.86
C ASN A 444 -0.82 -17.85 -22.54
N TRP A 445 -1.41 -19.05 -22.61
CA TRP A 445 -1.52 -20.01 -21.53
C TRP A 445 -0.57 -21.16 -21.81
N ASP A 446 0.53 -21.26 -21.08
CA ASP A 446 1.56 -22.27 -21.31
C ASP A 446 1.91 -23.04 -20.03
N MET A 447 1.98 -24.36 -20.11
CA MET A 447 2.28 -25.25 -18.98
C MET A 447 1.33 -25.06 -17.78
N ILE A 448 0.03 -24.95 -18.04
CA ILE A 448 -0.98 -24.83 -16.97
C ILE A 448 -1.49 -26.22 -16.57
N SER A 449 -1.43 -26.53 -15.27
CA SER A 449 -2.03 -27.73 -14.68
C SER A 449 -3.07 -27.34 -13.65
N VAL A 450 -4.28 -27.90 -13.73
CA VAL A 450 -5.38 -27.58 -12.83
C VAL A 450 -5.98 -28.85 -12.26
N SER A 451 -6.05 -28.94 -10.93
CA SER A 451 -6.91 -29.88 -10.24
C SER A 451 -8.27 -29.23 -10.01
N MET A 452 -9.31 -29.78 -10.63
CA MET A 452 -10.66 -29.24 -10.50
C MET A 452 -11.68 -30.36 -10.33
N PRO A 453 -12.60 -30.23 -9.39
CA PRO A 453 -13.64 -31.22 -9.16
C PRO A 453 -14.88 -31.04 -10.05
N LEU A 454 -14.91 -30.07 -10.99
CA LEU A 454 -16.16 -29.61 -11.61
C LEU A 454 -16.35 -30.19 -13.01
N ASP A 455 -17.31 -31.12 -13.12
CA ASP A 455 -17.62 -31.83 -14.33
C ASP A 455 -18.34 -31.03 -15.43
N ASP A 456 -19.03 -29.95 -15.09
CA ASP A 456 -19.96 -29.28 -16.03
C ASP A 456 -19.54 -27.87 -16.46
N VAL A 457 -18.34 -27.43 -16.10
CA VAL A 457 -17.80 -26.13 -16.50
C VAL A 457 -16.59 -26.29 -17.43
N PRO A 458 -16.44 -25.43 -18.46
CA PRO A 458 -15.28 -25.50 -19.34
C PRO A 458 -14.00 -25.13 -18.59
N TYR A 459 -12.89 -25.78 -18.94
CA TYR A 459 -11.56 -25.46 -18.43
C TYR A 459 -11.14 -24.05 -18.81
N LEU A 460 -11.35 -23.66 -20.07
CA LEU A 460 -11.10 -22.34 -20.60
C LEU A 460 -12.39 -21.74 -21.17
N LYS A 461 -12.78 -20.57 -20.69
CA LYS A 461 -13.94 -19.83 -21.19
C LYS A 461 -13.48 -18.51 -21.81
N LEU A 462 -13.79 -18.34 -23.10
CA LEU A 462 -13.41 -17.15 -23.87
C LEU A 462 -14.66 -16.43 -24.38
N MET A 463 -14.69 -15.11 -24.25
CA MET A 463 -15.74 -14.26 -24.81
C MET A 463 -15.10 -13.06 -25.52
N ASN A 464 -15.35 -12.91 -26.82
CA ASN A 464 -14.79 -11.86 -27.66
C ASN A 464 -13.25 -11.72 -27.52
N CYS A 465 -12.54 -12.87 -27.60
CA CYS A 465 -11.08 -12.94 -27.46
C CYS A 465 -10.40 -13.18 -28.80
N LYS A 466 -9.19 -12.63 -28.99
CA LYS A 466 -8.40 -12.79 -30.22
C LYS A 466 -6.95 -13.20 -29.93
N ASP A 467 -6.36 -13.99 -30.82
CA ASP A 467 -4.96 -14.41 -30.72
C ASP A 467 -4.65 -15.09 -29.38
N VAL A 468 -5.39 -16.14 -29.04
CA VAL A 468 -5.22 -16.92 -27.80
C VAL A 468 -4.45 -18.19 -28.09
N LYS A 469 -3.36 -18.42 -27.36
CA LYS A 469 -2.55 -19.64 -27.41
C LYS A 469 -2.72 -20.44 -26.13
N VAL A 470 -2.91 -21.74 -26.25
CA VAL A 470 -2.97 -22.70 -25.14
C VAL A 470 -2.01 -23.83 -25.47
N THR A 471 -0.88 -23.89 -24.81
CA THR A 471 0.22 -24.78 -25.15
C THR A 471 0.72 -25.55 -23.94
N ASN A 472 1.11 -26.81 -24.18
CA ASN A 472 1.79 -27.67 -23.20
C ASN A 472 1.03 -27.85 -21.88
N CYS A 473 -0.28 -27.60 -21.86
CA CYS A 473 -1.11 -27.81 -20.67
C CYS A 473 -1.26 -29.29 -20.38
N TYR A 474 -1.18 -29.66 -19.12
CA TYR A 474 -1.24 -31.05 -18.68
C TYR A 474 -2.31 -31.24 -17.61
N GLN A 475 -3.15 -32.26 -17.80
CA GLN A 475 -4.17 -32.67 -16.84
C GLN A 475 -4.03 -34.15 -16.52
N THR A 476 -4.18 -34.52 -15.26
CA THR A 476 -4.24 -35.93 -14.84
C THR A 476 -5.68 -36.42 -14.77
N GLU A 477 -6.61 -35.54 -14.43
CA GLU A 477 -8.02 -35.84 -14.28
C GLU A 477 -8.79 -35.52 -15.59
N PRO A 478 -9.77 -36.33 -16.01
CA PRO A 478 -10.59 -36.04 -17.18
C PRO A 478 -11.37 -34.73 -17.01
N ILE A 479 -11.42 -33.94 -18.06
CA ILE A 479 -12.24 -32.73 -18.15
C ILE A 479 -13.30 -32.94 -19.22
N LYS A 480 -14.58 -32.70 -18.94
CA LYS A 480 -15.62 -32.87 -19.95
C LYS A 480 -15.46 -31.91 -21.12
N ILE A 481 -15.19 -30.63 -20.83
CA ILE A 481 -15.12 -29.59 -21.86
C ILE A 481 -13.84 -28.78 -21.63
N PHE A 482 -12.96 -28.74 -22.63
CA PHE A 482 -11.74 -27.94 -22.52
C PHE A 482 -11.99 -26.47 -22.84
N LEU A 483 -12.60 -26.18 -24.00
CA LEU A 483 -12.83 -24.82 -24.45
C LEU A 483 -14.33 -24.55 -24.67
N SER A 484 -14.79 -23.42 -24.18
CA SER A 484 -16.05 -22.77 -24.56
C SER A 484 -15.77 -21.33 -25.01
N GLU A 485 -16.20 -20.99 -26.22
CA GLU A 485 -15.99 -19.69 -26.82
C GLU A 485 -17.24 -19.18 -27.54
N ASP A 486 -17.32 -17.87 -27.78
CA ASP A 486 -18.40 -17.26 -28.57
C ASP A 486 -18.00 -16.98 -30.03
N GLU A 487 -18.97 -16.58 -30.86
CA GLU A 487 -18.80 -16.28 -32.28
C GLU A 487 -17.87 -15.10 -32.60
N LYS A 488 -17.51 -14.28 -31.60
CA LYS A 488 -16.60 -13.13 -31.71
C LYS A 488 -15.16 -13.51 -31.50
N CYS A 489 -14.91 -14.72 -30.98
CA CYS A 489 -13.56 -15.25 -30.81
C CYS A 489 -12.88 -15.57 -32.14
N ASP A 490 -11.58 -15.23 -32.27
CA ASP A 490 -10.82 -15.42 -33.48
C ASP A 490 -9.33 -15.69 -33.18
N GLY A 491 -8.74 -16.68 -33.92
CA GLY A 491 -7.32 -17.01 -33.77
C GLY A 491 -7.00 -17.74 -32.47
N ILE A 492 -7.62 -18.89 -32.23
CA ILE A 492 -7.36 -19.73 -31.03
C ILE A 492 -6.48 -20.92 -31.43
N TYR A 493 -5.33 -21.06 -30.76
CA TYR A 493 -4.34 -22.09 -31.03
C TYR A 493 -4.17 -23.00 -29.82
N MET A 494 -4.57 -24.28 -29.94
CA MET A 494 -4.39 -25.31 -28.92
C MET A 494 -3.37 -26.33 -29.39
N VAL A 495 -2.18 -26.35 -28.85
CA VAL A 495 -1.06 -27.12 -29.36
C VAL A 495 -0.31 -27.87 -28.24
N ASN A 496 -0.01 -29.14 -28.47
CA ASN A 496 0.76 -30.01 -27.59
C ASN A 496 0.16 -30.18 -26.18
N ASN A 497 -1.14 -30.14 -26.01
CA ASN A 497 -1.78 -30.33 -24.72
C ASN A 497 -2.05 -31.82 -24.45
N ILE A 498 -1.91 -32.26 -23.19
CA ILE A 498 -2.22 -33.61 -22.72
C ILE A 498 -3.46 -33.53 -21.82
N LEU A 499 -4.61 -33.92 -22.34
CA LEU A 499 -5.93 -33.70 -21.76
C LEU A 499 -6.76 -34.99 -21.82
N PRO A 500 -6.47 -36.01 -20.99
CA PRO A 500 -7.08 -37.35 -21.10
C PRO A 500 -8.59 -37.31 -20.93
N GLY A 501 -9.31 -38.02 -21.82
CA GLY A 501 -10.78 -38.17 -21.75
C GLY A 501 -11.57 -36.87 -22.01
N THR A 502 -10.94 -35.84 -22.58
CA THR A 502 -11.50 -34.51 -22.74
C THR A 502 -12.12 -34.27 -24.10
N VAL A 503 -13.26 -33.58 -24.16
CA VAL A 503 -13.81 -32.99 -25.39
C VAL A 503 -13.16 -31.60 -25.57
N LEU A 504 -12.29 -31.45 -26.60
CA LEU A 504 -11.55 -30.22 -26.85
C LEU A 504 -12.46 -29.03 -27.14
N LEU A 505 -13.47 -29.22 -27.97
CA LEU A 505 -14.38 -28.16 -28.42
C LEU A 505 -15.82 -28.61 -28.18
N ASN A 506 -16.62 -27.79 -27.55
CA ASN A 506 -18.04 -28.01 -27.35
C ASN A 506 -18.85 -26.96 -28.10
N ASN A 507 -19.45 -27.35 -29.23
CA ASN A 507 -20.25 -26.46 -30.09
C ASN A 507 -19.51 -25.18 -30.51
N SER A 508 -18.29 -25.34 -31.01
CA SER A 508 -17.42 -24.26 -31.44
C SER A 508 -18.12 -23.26 -32.38
N LYS A 509 -18.05 -21.97 -32.06
CA LYS A 509 -18.61 -20.86 -32.84
C LYS A 509 -17.54 -19.87 -33.30
N GLY A 510 -16.36 -19.92 -32.70
CA GLY A 510 -15.23 -19.03 -33.00
C GLY A 510 -14.63 -19.28 -34.38
N LYS A 511 -13.82 -18.31 -34.86
CA LYS A 511 -13.14 -18.37 -36.16
C LYS A 511 -11.67 -18.73 -35.98
N ASN A 512 -11.08 -19.36 -37.03
CA ASN A 512 -9.65 -19.68 -37.07
C ASN A 512 -9.14 -20.43 -35.83
N ILE A 513 -9.87 -21.50 -35.43
CA ILE A 513 -9.46 -22.37 -34.31
C ILE A 513 -8.57 -23.49 -34.86
N VAL A 514 -7.35 -23.57 -34.35
CA VAL A 514 -6.34 -24.58 -34.73
C VAL A 514 -6.07 -25.49 -33.53
N THR A 515 -6.17 -26.81 -33.80
CA THR A 515 -5.83 -27.84 -32.81
C THR A 515 -4.76 -28.75 -33.40
N GLN A 516 -3.61 -28.87 -32.75
CA GLN A 516 -2.50 -29.67 -33.24
C GLN A 516 -1.80 -30.41 -32.10
N ASN A 517 -1.49 -31.69 -32.32
CA ASN A 517 -0.73 -32.54 -31.39
C ASN A 517 -1.32 -32.61 -29.96
N ASN A 518 -2.64 -32.47 -29.80
CA ASN A 518 -3.28 -32.63 -28.51
C ASN A 518 -3.62 -34.10 -28.24
N ILE A 519 -3.32 -34.61 -27.06
CA ILE A 519 -3.63 -35.97 -26.64
C ILE A 519 -4.87 -35.92 -25.75
N THR A 520 -5.98 -36.50 -26.25
CA THR A 520 -7.29 -36.52 -25.56
C THR A 520 -7.78 -37.96 -25.27
N GLY A 521 -7.05 -38.97 -25.71
CA GLY A 521 -7.35 -40.38 -25.43
C GLY A 521 -7.18 -40.75 -23.97
N LYS A 522 -7.73 -41.90 -23.54
CA LYS A 522 -7.46 -42.44 -22.21
C LYS A 522 -5.96 -42.69 -22.09
N LEU A 523 -5.32 -42.09 -21.08
CA LEU A 523 -4.01 -42.53 -20.63
C LEU A 523 -4.23 -43.88 -19.93
N PHE A 524 -3.54 -44.91 -20.33
CA PHE A 524 -3.68 -46.34 -20.01
C PHE A 524 -3.99 -46.65 -18.55
#